data_557f019cf58d23d89da12cc3a481cbfe
#
_entry.id   557f019cf58d23d89da12cc3a481cbfe
#
_cell.length_a   1.000
_cell.length_b   1.000
_cell.length_c   1.000
_cell.angle_alpha   90.00
_cell.angle_beta   90.00
_cell.angle_gamma   90.00
#
_symmetry.space_group_name_H-M   'P 1'
#
loop_
_entity.id
_entity.type
_entity.pdbx_description
1 polymer ?
#
loop_
_entity_poly.entity_id
_entity_poly.type
_entity_poly.pdbx_seq_one_letter_code
_entity_poly.pdbx_strand_id
1 'polypeptide(L)'
;DTCNPFVWRDGEIATWAREKGAGLASAELLPGARIVRAFNAIGAARMSTAHQDPGRIGMPIASDDAEAIAVASNLIRDIGYDPIVIGDLEMGKYLMPGTPLSGEHTPEEIRNIAATLD
;
A
#
# COMPACT_ATOMS: atom_id res chain seq x y z
N ASP A 1 -3.39 5.73 4.08
CA ASP A 1 -2.57 6.53 3.17
C ASP A 1 -2.57 5.89 1.79
N THR A 2 -3.20 6.55 0.84
CA THR A 2 -3.28 6.11 -0.55
C THR A 2 -2.44 6.99 -1.50
N CYS A 3 -1.58 7.86 -0.93
CA CYS A 3 -0.81 8.82 -1.70
C CYS A 3 0.45 8.21 -2.32
N ASN A 4 0.82 8.70 -3.49
CA ASN A 4 2.10 8.39 -4.13
C ASN A 4 2.88 9.68 -4.35
N PRO A 5 4.14 9.77 -3.86
CA PRO A 5 4.98 10.95 -4.08
C PRO A 5 5.58 10.93 -5.49
N PHE A 6 5.06 11.76 -6.36
CA PHE A 6 5.56 11.92 -7.73
C PHE A 6 6.35 13.22 -7.86
N VAL A 7 7.66 13.14 -8.07
CA VAL A 7 8.55 14.30 -8.14
C VAL A 7 8.13 15.30 -9.23
N TRP A 8 7.68 14.80 -10.39
CA TRP A 8 7.21 15.64 -11.50
C TRP A 8 5.97 16.47 -11.16
N ARG A 9 5.17 16.02 -10.17
CA ARG A 9 3.95 16.72 -9.72
C ARG A 9 4.18 17.51 -8.44
N ASP A 10 4.89 16.91 -7.48
CA ASP A 10 4.93 17.38 -6.10
C ASP A 10 6.27 18.04 -5.72
N GLY A 11 7.30 17.93 -6.57
CA GLY A 11 8.58 18.59 -6.37
C GLY A 11 9.39 18.04 -5.17
N GLU A 12 10.00 18.93 -4.42
CA GLU A 12 10.94 18.58 -3.34
C GLU A 12 10.32 17.75 -2.21
N ILE A 13 9.04 17.96 -1.89
CA ILE A 13 8.38 17.16 -0.86
C ILE A 13 8.26 15.68 -1.29
N ALA A 14 8.09 15.43 -2.57
CA ALA A 14 8.07 14.06 -3.09
C ALA A 14 9.46 13.44 -3.04
N THR A 15 10.51 14.19 -3.36
CA THR A 15 11.90 13.73 -3.24
C THR A 15 12.20 13.31 -1.79
N TRP A 16 11.90 14.18 -0.85
CA TRP A 16 12.05 13.89 0.57
C TRP A 16 11.26 12.65 1.01
N ALA A 17 10.00 12.54 0.60
CA ALA A 17 9.15 11.41 0.96
C ALA A 17 9.67 10.09 0.40
N ARG A 18 10.24 10.10 -0.81
CA ARG A 18 10.84 8.89 -1.41
C ARG A 18 12.13 8.49 -0.70
N GLU A 19 12.96 9.44 -0.32
CA GLU A 19 14.20 9.18 0.42
C GLU A 19 13.93 8.63 1.82
N LYS A 20 12.94 9.20 2.50
CA LYS A 20 12.51 8.76 3.84
C LYS A 20 11.78 7.41 3.81
N GLY A 21 11.08 7.12 2.75
CA GLY A 21 10.12 6.05 2.65
C GLY A 21 8.69 6.59 2.77
N ALA A 22 7.85 6.33 1.77
CA ALA A 22 6.53 6.97 1.64
C ALA A 22 5.64 6.80 2.89
N GLY A 23 5.61 5.62 3.49
CA GLY A 23 4.83 5.37 4.72
C GLY A 23 5.34 6.18 5.91
N LEU A 24 6.64 6.20 6.12
CA LEU A 24 7.28 6.96 7.20
C LEU A 24 7.12 8.47 7.00
N ALA A 25 7.16 8.94 5.76
CA ALA A 25 6.91 10.35 5.43
C ALA A 25 5.49 10.77 5.83
N SER A 26 4.49 9.95 5.54
CA SER A 26 3.10 10.21 5.94
C SER A 26 2.96 10.30 7.47
N ALA A 27 3.62 9.41 8.20
CA ALA A 27 3.61 9.42 9.66
C ALA A 27 4.24 10.71 10.23
N GLU A 28 5.30 11.21 9.62
CA GLU A 28 5.93 12.47 10.04
C GLU A 28 5.06 13.68 9.73
N LEU A 29 4.38 13.71 8.59
CA LEU A 29 3.48 14.80 8.22
C LEU A 29 2.18 14.82 9.03
N LEU A 30 1.79 13.67 9.58
CA LEU A 30 0.54 13.51 10.34
C LEU A 30 0.84 12.91 11.72
N PRO A 31 1.53 13.69 12.60
CA PRO A 31 1.90 13.15 13.91
C PRO A 31 0.66 12.75 14.72
N GLY A 32 0.72 11.57 15.34
CA GLY A 32 -0.38 10.99 16.10
C GLY A 32 -1.44 10.25 15.28
N ALA A 33 -1.36 10.29 13.94
CA ALA A 33 -2.27 9.51 13.09
C ALA A 33 -1.90 8.02 13.10
N ARG A 34 -2.93 7.18 13.03
CA ARG A 34 -2.79 5.73 12.93
C ARG A 34 -2.82 5.34 11.45
N ILE A 35 -1.65 5.11 10.86
CA ILE A 35 -1.51 5.03 9.41
C ILE A 35 -1.45 3.57 8.93
N VAL A 36 -2.27 3.26 7.94
CA VAL A 36 -2.12 2.08 7.08
C VAL A 36 -1.89 2.56 5.66
N ARG A 37 -0.78 2.15 5.07
CA ARG A 37 -0.52 2.43 3.66
C ARG A 37 -1.11 1.32 2.80
N ALA A 38 -2.00 1.69 1.88
CA ALA A 38 -2.74 0.76 1.03
C ALA A 38 -3.21 1.43 -0.26
N PHE A 39 -3.53 0.64 -1.28
CA PHE A 39 -4.02 1.06 -2.61
C PHE A 39 -2.99 1.73 -3.51
N ASN A 40 -1.77 1.88 -3.07
CA ASN A 40 -0.72 2.67 -3.74
C ASN A 40 -0.10 1.97 -4.94
N ALA A 41 -0.09 0.64 -4.94
CA ALA A 41 0.56 -0.17 -5.97
C ALA A 41 -0.41 -0.71 -7.02
N ILE A 42 -1.69 -0.41 -6.92
CA ILE A 42 -2.78 -0.91 -7.77
C ILE A 42 -3.36 0.23 -8.61
N GLY A 43 -3.73 -0.07 -9.85
CA GLY A 43 -4.38 0.91 -10.72
C GLY A 43 -5.77 1.30 -10.22
N ALA A 44 -6.01 2.61 -10.07
CA ALA A 44 -7.29 3.13 -9.56
C ALA A 44 -8.49 2.75 -10.43
N ALA A 45 -8.30 2.67 -11.76
CA ALA A 45 -9.38 2.32 -12.69
C ALA A 45 -9.95 0.92 -12.46
N ARG A 46 -9.15 -0.02 -11.93
CA ARG A 46 -9.61 -1.38 -11.64
C ARG A 46 -10.40 -1.52 -10.35
N MET A 47 -10.34 -0.53 -9.46
CA MET A 47 -10.99 -0.63 -8.14
C MET A 47 -12.50 -0.77 -8.23
N SER A 48 -13.14 -0.22 -9.25
CA SER A 48 -14.58 -0.32 -9.44
C SER A 48 -15.05 -1.69 -9.94
N THR A 49 -14.16 -2.51 -10.53
CA THR A 49 -14.52 -3.77 -11.18
C THR A 49 -13.81 -5.00 -10.58
N ALA A 50 -12.82 -4.81 -9.71
CA ALA A 50 -12.03 -5.89 -9.15
C ALA A 50 -12.86 -6.97 -8.43
N HIS A 51 -13.98 -6.56 -7.80
CA HIS A 51 -14.91 -7.47 -7.12
C HIS A 51 -15.60 -8.45 -8.06
N GLN A 52 -15.56 -8.22 -9.38
CA GLN A 52 -16.16 -9.08 -10.39
C GLN A 52 -15.25 -10.21 -10.85
N ASP A 53 -13.97 -10.18 -10.46
CA ASP A 53 -13.01 -11.21 -10.82
C ASP A 53 -13.36 -12.54 -10.12
N PRO A 54 -13.10 -13.70 -10.79
CA PRO A 54 -13.42 -15.01 -10.24
C PRO A 54 -12.57 -15.40 -9.03
N GLY A 55 -11.44 -14.74 -8.82
CA GLY A 55 -10.61 -14.86 -7.62
C GLY A 55 -10.45 -13.49 -6.98
N ARG A 56 -9.93 -13.44 -5.74
CA ARG A 56 -9.61 -12.16 -5.12
C ARG A 56 -8.21 -11.71 -5.50
N ILE A 57 -8.12 -10.47 -5.96
CA ILE A 57 -6.85 -9.78 -6.17
C ILE A 57 -6.31 -9.40 -4.79
N GLY A 58 -5.02 -9.64 -4.55
CA GLY A 58 -4.37 -9.25 -3.31
C GLY A 58 -4.15 -7.74 -3.23
N MET A 59 -4.33 -7.19 -2.04
CA MET A 59 -4.02 -5.80 -1.71
C MET A 59 -2.88 -5.76 -0.70
N PRO A 60 -1.64 -5.45 -1.09
CA PRO A 60 -0.55 -5.33 -0.13
C PRO A 60 -0.75 -4.09 0.74
N ILE A 61 -0.56 -4.24 2.04
CA ILE A 61 -0.68 -3.16 3.03
C ILE A 61 0.48 -3.17 4.00
N ALA A 62 0.82 -2.00 4.54
CA ALA A 62 1.89 -1.82 5.52
C ALA A 62 1.44 -0.88 6.65
N SER A 63 1.72 -1.25 7.90
CA SER A 63 1.38 -0.44 9.07
C SER A 63 2.09 -0.95 10.31
N ASP A 64 2.28 -0.08 11.30
CA ASP A 64 2.76 -0.42 12.64
C ASP A 64 1.61 -0.71 13.62
N ASP A 65 0.36 -0.50 13.21
CA ASP A 65 -0.81 -0.47 14.09
C ASP A 65 -1.77 -1.63 13.78
N ALA A 66 -1.82 -2.62 14.65
CA ALA A 66 -2.65 -3.82 14.47
C ALA A 66 -4.16 -3.52 14.39
N GLU A 67 -4.67 -2.57 15.17
CA GLU A 67 -6.08 -2.19 15.12
C GLU A 67 -6.41 -1.44 13.83
N ALA A 68 -5.52 -0.57 13.38
CA ALA A 68 -5.67 0.14 12.11
C ALA A 68 -5.64 -0.84 10.92
N ILE A 69 -4.77 -1.85 10.98
CA ILE A 69 -4.74 -2.95 10.00
C ILE A 69 -6.09 -3.66 9.94
N ALA A 70 -6.70 -3.96 11.08
CA ALA A 70 -8.01 -4.62 11.12
C ALA A 70 -9.10 -3.79 10.44
N VAL A 71 -9.16 -2.49 10.72
CA VAL A 71 -10.11 -1.57 10.08
C VAL A 71 -9.88 -1.48 8.58
N ALA A 72 -8.65 -1.24 8.15
CA ALA A 72 -8.30 -1.15 6.72
C ALA A 72 -8.58 -2.46 6.00
N SER A 73 -8.29 -3.60 6.63
CA SER A 73 -8.54 -4.93 6.04
C SER A 73 -10.02 -5.17 5.78
N ASN A 74 -10.90 -4.75 6.68
CA ASN A 74 -12.34 -4.86 6.47
C ASN A 74 -12.80 -4.01 5.29
N LEU A 75 -12.33 -2.77 5.19
CA LEU A 75 -12.64 -1.89 4.05
C LEU A 75 -12.15 -2.48 2.72
N ILE A 76 -10.94 -3.05 2.73
CA ILE A 76 -10.36 -3.69 1.55
C ILE A 76 -11.18 -4.91 1.11
N ARG A 77 -11.63 -5.74 2.04
CA ARG A 77 -12.51 -6.88 1.74
C ARG A 77 -13.86 -6.44 1.20
N ASP A 78 -14.42 -5.35 1.73
CA ASP A 78 -15.72 -4.84 1.29
C ASP A 78 -15.71 -4.42 -0.18
N ILE A 79 -14.60 -3.96 -0.70
CA ILE A 79 -14.45 -3.60 -2.12
C ILE A 79 -13.93 -4.74 -3.00
N GLY A 80 -13.76 -5.94 -2.45
CA GLY A 80 -13.48 -7.15 -3.22
C GLY A 80 -12.02 -7.58 -3.32
N TYR A 81 -11.10 -6.95 -2.60
CA TYR A 81 -9.70 -7.37 -2.52
C TYR A 81 -9.43 -8.24 -1.29
N ASP A 82 -8.28 -8.91 -1.29
CA ASP A 82 -7.79 -9.67 -0.15
C ASP A 82 -6.57 -8.95 0.46
N PRO A 83 -6.67 -8.42 1.69
CA PRO A 83 -5.58 -7.66 2.30
C PRO A 83 -4.43 -8.56 2.71
N ILE A 84 -3.21 -8.20 2.36
CA ILE A 84 -1.98 -8.91 2.72
C ILE A 84 -1.02 -7.94 3.40
N VAL A 85 -0.78 -8.13 4.69
CA VAL A 85 0.20 -7.33 5.43
C VAL A 85 1.60 -7.74 4.99
N ILE A 86 2.36 -6.79 4.42
CA ILE A 86 3.74 -7.04 3.97
C ILE A 86 4.79 -6.70 5.03
N GLY A 87 4.41 -6.01 6.09
CA GLY A 87 5.28 -5.62 7.19
C GLY A 87 4.81 -4.34 7.88
N ASP A 88 5.73 -3.74 8.62
CA ASP A 88 5.52 -2.46 9.29
C ASP A 88 5.43 -1.29 8.29
N LEU A 89 5.25 -0.07 8.80
CA LEU A 89 5.07 1.10 7.96
C LEU A 89 6.29 1.44 7.10
N GLU A 90 7.49 1.04 7.52
CA GLU A 90 8.72 1.19 6.75
C GLU A 90 8.63 0.44 5.41
N MET A 91 7.98 -0.72 5.39
CA MET A 91 7.73 -1.49 4.17
C MET A 91 6.82 -0.77 3.17
N GLY A 92 6.14 0.27 3.61
CA GLY A 92 5.32 1.13 2.73
C GLY A 92 6.08 1.74 1.55
N LYS A 93 7.40 1.83 1.63
CA LYS A 93 8.26 2.26 0.51
C LYS A 93 8.11 1.41 -0.75
N TYR A 94 7.67 0.15 -0.60
CA TYR A 94 7.42 -0.76 -1.70
C TYR A 94 5.99 -0.68 -2.25
N LEU A 95 5.11 0.06 -1.56
CA LEU A 95 3.72 0.25 -1.99
C LEU A 95 3.61 1.54 -2.81
N MET A 96 4.10 1.48 -4.03
CA MET A 96 4.05 2.56 -5.02
C MET A 96 4.21 1.98 -6.42
N PRO A 97 3.79 2.74 -7.47
CA PRO A 97 4.08 2.35 -8.85
C PRO A 97 5.59 2.16 -9.10
N GLY A 98 5.93 1.14 -9.88
CA GLY A 98 7.33 0.86 -10.27
C GLY A 98 8.12 0.00 -9.28
N THR A 99 7.50 -0.47 -8.21
CA THR A 99 8.12 -1.43 -7.26
C THR A 99 7.78 -2.87 -7.64
N PRO A 100 8.45 -3.87 -7.04
CA PRO A 100 8.09 -5.28 -7.29
C PRO A 100 6.64 -5.64 -6.96
N LEU A 101 6.00 -4.90 -6.05
CA LEU A 101 4.59 -5.12 -5.67
C LEU A 101 3.60 -4.34 -6.54
N SER A 102 4.09 -3.56 -7.50
CA SER A 102 3.24 -2.79 -8.42
C SER A 102 2.41 -3.71 -9.33
N GLY A 103 1.15 -3.37 -9.52
CA GLY A 103 0.23 -4.12 -10.37
C GLY A 103 -0.62 -5.13 -9.62
N GLU A 104 -1.38 -5.93 -10.37
CA GLU A 104 -2.28 -6.93 -9.81
C GLU A 104 -1.52 -8.23 -9.53
N HIS A 105 -1.66 -8.73 -8.32
CA HIS A 105 -1.07 -9.98 -7.86
C HIS A 105 -2.09 -10.78 -7.05
N THR A 106 -1.95 -12.09 -7.06
CA THR A 106 -2.65 -12.94 -6.11
C THR A 106 -2.09 -12.76 -4.70
N PRO A 107 -2.85 -13.11 -3.65
CA PRO A 107 -2.33 -13.09 -2.27
C PRO A 107 -1.02 -13.88 -2.10
N GLU A 108 -0.90 -15.03 -2.76
CA GLU A 108 0.29 -15.87 -2.71
C GLU A 108 1.49 -15.17 -3.36
N GLU A 109 1.30 -14.58 -4.54
CA GLU A 109 2.35 -13.81 -5.23
C GLU A 109 2.86 -12.67 -4.37
N ILE A 110 1.96 -11.92 -3.70
CA ILE A 110 2.34 -10.84 -2.79
C ILE A 110 3.20 -11.36 -1.64
N ARG A 111 2.81 -12.47 -1.01
CA ARG A 111 3.61 -13.07 0.07
C ARG A 111 5.00 -13.47 -0.40
N ASN A 112 5.08 -14.07 -1.58
CA ASN A 112 6.35 -14.49 -2.17
C ASN A 112 7.24 -13.31 -2.50
N ILE A 113 6.70 -12.25 -3.11
CA ILE A 113 7.45 -11.02 -3.41
C ILE A 113 7.91 -10.36 -2.09
N ALA A 114 7.00 -10.18 -1.14
CA ALA A 114 7.30 -9.52 0.13
C ALA A 114 8.43 -10.24 0.91
N ALA A 115 8.48 -11.57 0.83
CA ALA A 115 9.54 -12.36 1.47
C ALA A 115 10.95 -12.08 0.91
N THR A 116 11.07 -11.48 -0.27
CA THR A 116 12.35 -11.10 -0.89
C THR A 116 12.76 -9.65 -0.59
N LEU A 117 11.89 -8.86 0.05
CA LEU A 117 12.12 -7.44 0.32
C LEU A 117 12.71 -7.23 1.72
N ASP A 118 13.49 -6.16 1.87
CA ASP A 118 14.12 -5.78 3.15
C ASP A 118 13.30 -4.75 3.91
#